data_e03b61598b4ff055cdac69aa1618ff78
#
_entry.id   e03b61598b4ff055cdac69aa1618ff78
#
_cell.length_a   1.000
_cell.length_b   1.000
_cell.length_c   1.000
_cell.angle_alpha   90.00
_cell.angle_beta   90.00
_cell.angle_gamma   90.00
#
_symmetry.space_group_name_H-M   'P 1'
#
loop_
_entity.id
_entity.type
_entity.pdbx_description
1 polymer ?
#
loop_
_entity_poly.entity_id
_entity_poly.type
_entity_poly.pdbx_seq_one_letter_code
_entity_poly.pdbx_strand_id
1 'polypeptide(L)'
;EGIVLVTKKVRFFDKRVREVYEKLISLITTISSLILIFVEIPDDYKICSGIVFVFILIFSYVGVWLRANTLTNIDLNIEGTTVHIVTGDIFEQKGLKVIPFNEYFDTQVDDRIISKRSLNGQYIEKIFPNTIKLNQLIQENKDLNIDENVLKKGINREGNTVQYKLGSSLRIEDFVLTAFTKFNDKNMAHLSMYEYLNFLLYFWNEINRVHASTPVYVPVFG
;
A
#
# COMPACT_ATOMS: atom_id res chain seq x y z
N GLU A 1 15.11 14.00 11.74
CA GLU A 1 15.15 12.62 12.27
C GLU A 1 13.90 12.38 13.11
N GLY A 2 12.97 11.62 12.58
CA GLY A 2 11.75 11.25 13.26
C GLY A 2 11.04 10.22 12.43
N ILE A 3 11.57 8.98 12.41
CA ILE A 3 10.83 7.82 11.92
C ILE A 3 9.62 7.67 12.84
N VAL A 4 8.47 8.20 12.42
CA VAL A 4 7.19 7.83 13.02
C VAL A 4 6.87 6.42 12.53
N LEU A 5 7.47 5.45 13.17
CA LEU A 5 7.01 4.07 13.12
C LEU A 5 5.61 4.04 13.73
N VAL A 6 4.59 4.20 12.90
CA VAL A 6 3.22 3.78 13.26
C VAL A 6 3.22 2.25 13.28
N THR A 7 3.88 1.68 14.27
CA THR A 7 3.81 0.24 14.54
C THR A 7 2.45 -0.03 15.18
N LYS A 8 1.43 -0.26 14.34
CA LYS A 8 0.22 -0.92 14.82
C LYS A 8 0.62 -2.33 15.20
N LYS A 9 1.03 -2.51 16.45
CA LYS A 9 1.47 -3.81 16.98
C LYS A 9 0.34 -4.81 16.83
N VAL A 10 0.67 -5.98 16.26
CA VAL A 10 -0.25 -7.11 16.17
C VAL A 10 -0.62 -7.53 17.60
N ARG A 11 -1.92 -7.65 17.90
CA ARG A 11 -2.39 -8.07 19.23
C ARG A 11 -1.87 -9.48 19.53
N PHE A 12 -1.52 -9.72 20.80
CA PHE A 12 -0.98 -11.02 21.21
C PHE A 12 -1.90 -12.19 20.81
N PHE A 13 -3.22 -12.06 20.96
CA PHE A 13 -4.21 -13.05 20.56
C PHE A 13 -4.88 -12.74 19.21
N ASP A 14 -4.15 -12.15 18.25
CA ASP A 14 -4.68 -11.92 16.92
C ASP A 14 -5.04 -13.25 16.22
N LYS A 15 -6.17 -13.26 15.49
CA LYS A 15 -6.69 -14.46 14.82
C LYS A 15 -5.64 -15.06 13.85
N ARG A 16 -4.94 -14.22 13.10
CA ARG A 16 -3.93 -14.68 12.12
C ARG A 16 -2.73 -15.30 12.81
N VAL A 17 -2.28 -14.75 13.94
CA VAL A 17 -1.19 -15.32 14.75
C VAL A 17 -1.59 -16.71 15.24
N ARG A 18 -2.82 -16.87 15.72
CA ARG A 18 -3.35 -18.18 16.16
C ARG A 18 -3.41 -19.20 15.03
N GLU A 19 -3.93 -18.83 13.86
CA GLU A 19 -4.01 -19.71 12.68
C GLU A 19 -2.63 -20.22 12.23
N VAL A 20 -1.61 -19.37 12.25
CA VAL A 20 -0.22 -19.78 11.95
C VAL A 20 0.31 -20.69 13.04
N TYR A 21 0.03 -20.38 14.31
CA TYR A 21 0.47 -21.18 15.44
C TYR A 21 -0.23 -22.56 15.47
N GLU A 22 -1.50 -22.65 15.16
CA GLU A 22 -2.23 -23.92 15.07
C GLU A 22 -1.60 -24.90 14.08
N LYS A 23 -1.12 -24.39 12.94
CA LYS A 23 -0.37 -25.21 11.97
C LYS A 23 0.98 -25.66 12.53
N LEU A 24 1.68 -24.77 13.22
CA LEU A 24 2.98 -25.07 13.82
C LEU A 24 2.86 -26.08 14.97
N ILE A 25 1.87 -25.91 15.87
CA ILE A 25 1.65 -26.83 16.99
C ILE A 25 1.24 -28.22 16.49
N SER A 26 0.39 -28.28 15.45
CA SER A 26 0.03 -29.54 14.82
C SER A 26 1.25 -30.29 14.29
N LEU A 27 2.18 -29.62 13.65
CA LEU A 27 3.41 -30.21 13.17
C LEU A 27 4.31 -30.69 14.33
N ILE A 28 4.51 -29.86 15.35
CA ILE A 28 5.31 -30.19 16.54
C ILE A 28 4.75 -31.42 17.25
N THR A 29 3.44 -31.43 17.49
CA THR A 29 2.78 -32.55 18.21
C THR A 29 2.82 -33.83 17.38
N THR A 30 2.64 -33.76 16.07
CA THR A 30 2.73 -34.93 15.18
C THR A 30 4.14 -35.56 15.22
N ILE A 31 5.18 -34.71 15.06
CA ILE A 31 6.56 -35.20 15.12
C ILE A 31 6.88 -35.79 16.50
N SER A 32 6.47 -35.09 17.58
CA SER A 32 6.69 -35.58 18.95
C SER A 32 5.99 -36.93 19.19
N SER A 33 4.77 -37.09 18.73
CA SER A 33 4.02 -38.36 18.84
C SER A 33 4.73 -39.49 18.10
N LEU A 34 5.24 -39.23 16.89
CA LEU A 34 5.98 -40.23 16.13
C LEU A 34 7.28 -40.67 16.86
N ILE A 35 8.00 -39.74 17.47
CA ILE A 35 9.21 -40.06 18.24
C ILE A 35 8.84 -40.90 19.45
N LEU A 36 7.76 -40.57 20.19
CA LEU A 36 7.36 -41.28 21.40
C LEU A 36 6.84 -42.69 21.14
N ILE A 37 6.53 -43.08 19.90
CA ILE A 37 6.23 -44.49 19.54
C ILE A 37 7.51 -45.36 19.67
N PHE A 38 8.66 -44.82 19.41
CA PHE A 38 9.93 -45.54 19.39
C PHE A 38 10.79 -45.30 20.62
N VAL A 39 10.56 -44.24 21.37
CA VAL A 39 11.36 -43.78 22.50
C VAL A 39 10.51 -43.74 23.76
N GLU A 40 10.81 -44.59 24.74
CA GLU A 40 10.20 -44.51 26.06
C GLU A 40 10.97 -43.50 26.94
N ILE A 41 10.18 -42.60 27.55
CA ILE A 41 10.76 -41.67 28.53
C ILE A 41 10.75 -42.35 29.90
N PRO A 42 11.91 -42.49 30.58
CA PRO A 42 11.98 -43.02 31.91
C PRO A 42 11.08 -42.24 32.87
N ASP A 43 10.45 -42.94 33.83
CA ASP A 43 9.48 -42.36 34.75
C ASP A 43 10.01 -41.14 35.50
N ASP A 44 11.27 -41.17 35.91
CA ASP A 44 11.96 -40.08 36.62
C ASP A 44 12.02 -38.76 35.80
N TYR A 45 11.93 -38.85 34.48
CA TYR A 45 12.04 -37.68 33.57
C TYR A 45 10.69 -37.26 32.94
N LYS A 46 9.61 -38.04 33.11
CA LYS A 46 8.33 -37.76 32.46
C LYS A 46 7.79 -36.38 32.79
N ILE A 47 7.83 -36.02 34.09
CA ILE A 47 7.26 -34.71 34.52
C ILE A 47 8.15 -33.58 33.97
N CYS A 48 9.48 -33.74 34.09
CA CYS A 48 10.40 -32.71 33.60
C CYS A 48 10.27 -32.54 32.09
N SER A 49 10.22 -33.65 31.33
CA SER A 49 10.00 -33.59 29.86
C SER A 49 8.70 -32.93 29.47
N GLY A 50 7.61 -33.21 30.22
CA GLY A 50 6.31 -32.56 30.01
C GLY A 50 6.34 -31.06 30.22
N ILE A 51 7.00 -30.61 31.30
CA ILE A 51 7.19 -29.18 31.58
C ILE A 51 8.00 -28.51 30.48
N VAL A 52 9.12 -29.12 30.06
CA VAL A 52 9.96 -28.61 28.97
C VAL A 52 9.16 -28.50 27.67
N PHE A 53 8.35 -29.52 27.35
CA PHE A 53 7.50 -29.49 26.16
C PHE A 53 6.50 -28.33 26.19
N VAL A 54 5.84 -28.08 27.33
CA VAL A 54 4.93 -26.94 27.49
C VAL A 54 5.66 -25.61 27.27
N PHE A 55 6.88 -25.46 27.82
CA PHE A 55 7.66 -24.26 27.56
C PHE A 55 8.01 -24.08 26.08
N ILE A 56 8.36 -25.15 25.37
CA ILE A 56 8.62 -25.11 23.91
C ILE A 56 7.37 -24.59 23.17
N LEU A 57 6.18 -25.05 23.53
CA LEU A 57 4.93 -24.57 22.94
C LEU A 57 4.69 -23.09 23.22
N ILE A 58 4.91 -22.63 24.45
CA ILE A 58 4.75 -21.22 24.82
C ILE A 58 5.76 -20.35 24.06
N PHE A 59 7.04 -20.72 24.05
CA PHE A 59 8.07 -19.97 23.33
C PHE A 59 7.85 -19.96 21.82
N SER A 60 7.34 -21.03 21.23
CA SER A 60 7.00 -21.09 19.82
C SER A 60 5.86 -20.11 19.49
N TYR A 61 4.85 -19.97 20.36
CA TYR A 61 3.81 -18.96 20.19
C TYR A 61 4.37 -17.53 20.23
N VAL A 62 5.19 -17.24 21.23
CA VAL A 62 5.86 -15.93 21.34
C VAL A 62 6.71 -15.65 20.11
N GLY A 63 7.44 -16.66 19.60
CA GLY A 63 8.22 -16.55 18.37
C GLY A 63 7.37 -16.18 17.15
N VAL A 64 6.24 -16.85 16.94
CA VAL A 64 5.27 -16.52 15.87
C VAL A 64 4.74 -15.10 16.02
N TRP A 65 4.37 -14.70 17.23
CA TRP A 65 3.88 -13.35 17.50
C TRP A 65 4.96 -12.27 17.26
N LEU A 66 6.20 -12.49 17.71
CA LEU A 66 7.31 -11.57 17.45
C LEU A 66 7.58 -11.44 15.95
N ARG A 67 7.60 -12.56 15.22
CA ARG A 67 7.77 -12.55 13.77
C ARG A 67 6.65 -11.76 13.07
N ALA A 68 5.39 -11.91 13.52
CA ALA A 68 4.27 -11.15 12.98
C ALA A 68 4.43 -9.63 13.19
N ASN A 69 5.08 -9.21 14.29
CA ASN A 69 5.34 -7.80 14.59
C ASN A 69 6.56 -7.21 13.87
N THR A 70 7.46 -8.06 13.35
CA THR A 70 8.66 -7.63 12.61
C THR A 70 8.47 -7.75 11.10
N LEU A 71 7.32 -8.23 10.65
CA LEU A 71 7.04 -8.41 9.23
C LEU A 71 6.84 -7.05 8.56
N THR A 72 7.73 -6.70 7.65
CA THR A 72 7.71 -5.45 6.87
C THR A 72 7.32 -5.68 5.40
N ASN A 73 7.50 -6.91 4.91
CA ASN A 73 7.28 -7.26 3.52
C ASN A 73 6.45 -8.54 3.43
N ILE A 74 5.52 -8.58 2.49
CA ILE A 74 4.69 -9.75 2.19
C ILE A 74 4.64 -9.91 0.67
N ASP A 75 4.96 -11.09 0.18
CA ASP A 75 4.82 -11.44 -1.22
C ASP A 75 3.55 -12.27 -1.41
N LEU A 76 2.70 -11.83 -2.32
CA LEU A 76 1.48 -12.51 -2.72
C LEU A 76 1.60 -12.94 -4.17
N ASN A 77 1.25 -14.19 -4.48
CA ASN A 77 1.09 -14.64 -5.85
C ASN A 77 -0.42 -14.63 -6.17
N ILE A 78 -0.81 -13.77 -7.10
CA ILE A 78 -2.19 -13.62 -7.56
C ILE A 78 -2.21 -13.97 -9.04
N GLU A 79 -2.77 -15.12 -9.37
CA GLU A 79 -2.93 -15.63 -10.76
C GLU A 79 -1.63 -15.56 -11.58
N GLY A 80 -0.49 -15.93 -10.97
CA GLY A 80 0.82 -15.93 -11.62
C GLY A 80 1.56 -14.60 -11.57
N THR A 81 0.95 -13.54 -11.03
CA THR A 81 1.61 -12.26 -10.81
C THR A 81 2.05 -12.13 -9.36
N THR A 82 3.33 -11.81 -9.14
CA THR A 82 3.84 -11.55 -7.79
C THR A 82 3.56 -10.11 -7.40
N VAL A 83 2.82 -9.93 -6.31
CA VAL A 83 2.53 -8.63 -5.70
C VAL A 83 3.33 -8.52 -4.41
N HIS A 84 4.23 -7.53 -4.35
CA HIS A 84 5.04 -7.23 -3.17
C HIS A 84 4.36 -6.14 -2.35
N ILE A 85 3.92 -6.46 -1.13
CA ILE A 85 3.40 -5.48 -0.18
C ILE A 85 4.55 -5.12 0.76
N VAL A 86 4.99 -3.87 0.70
CA VAL A 86 6.14 -3.37 1.46
C VAL A 86 5.76 -2.14 2.28
N THR A 87 6.39 -2.00 3.44
CA THR A 87 6.28 -0.78 4.25
C THR A 87 7.52 0.07 4.01
N GLY A 88 7.34 1.32 3.58
CA GLY A 88 8.47 2.23 3.32
C GLY A 88 8.04 3.56 2.71
N ASP A 89 9.01 4.43 2.46
CA ASP A 89 8.78 5.68 1.72
C ASP A 89 8.74 5.38 0.21
N ILE A 90 7.65 5.78 -0.44
CA ILE A 90 7.49 5.58 -1.88
C ILE A 90 8.53 6.38 -2.69
N PHE A 91 8.99 7.52 -2.17
CA PHE A 91 9.97 8.38 -2.84
C PHE A 91 11.37 7.74 -2.94
N GLU A 92 11.68 6.78 -2.05
CA GLU A 92 12.96 6.06 -2.03
C GLU A 92 12.97 4.83 -2.95
N GLN A 93 11.82 4.44 -3.53
CA GLN A 93 11.71 3.25 -4.34
C GLN A 93 12.31 3.43 -5.74
N LYS A 94 12.92 2.36 -6.27
CA LYS A 94 13.50 2.35 -7.63
C LYS A 94 12.50 1.80 -8.63
N GLY A 95 11.87 2.67 -9.39
CA GLY A 95 10.84 2.33 -10.38
C GLY A 95 9.82 3.44 -10.53
N LEU A 96 8.71 3.14 -11.21
CA LEU A 96 7.61 4.09 -11.36
C LEU A 96 6.84 4.23 -10.05
N LYS A 97 6.66 5.44 -9.58
CA LYS A 97 5.98 5.79 -8.33
C LYS A 97 4.65 6.46 -8.63
N VAL A 98 3.56 5.86 -8.18
CA VAL A 98 2.21 6.39 -8.39
C VAL A 98 1.90 7.42 -7.32
N ILE A 99 1.48 8.61 -7.75
CA ILE A 99 1.06 9.71 -6.87
C ILE A 99 -0.41 10.03 -7.17
N PRO A 100 -1.33 9.79 -6.22
CA PRO A 100 -2.74 10.11 -6.39
C PRO A 100 -2.96 11.63 -6.30
N PHE A 101 -3.65 12.16 -7.29
CA PHE A 101 -4.14 13.54 -7.35
C PHE A 101 -5.66 13.56 -7.31
N ASN A 102 -6.25 14.74 -7.14
CA ASN A 102 -7.68 14.91 -7.38
C ASN A 102 -7.96 15.00 -8.91
N GLU A 103 -9.22 14.96 -9.27
CA GLU A 103 -9.70 14.98 -10.67
C GLU A 103 -9.31 16.26 -11.46
N TYR A 104 -8.79 17.28 -10.79
CA TYR A 104 -8.33 18.54 -11.40
C TYR A 104 -6.81 18.63 -11.52
N PHE A 105 -6.06 17.67 -10.99
CA PHE A 105 -4.60 17.74 -10.84
C PHE A 105 -4.15 19.06 -10.20
N ASP A 106 -4.84 19.47 -9.13
CA ASP A 106 -4.46 20.68 -8.41
C ASP A 106 -3.01 20.61 -7.91
N THR A 107 -2.33 21.76 -7.92
CA THR A 107 -0.93 21.87 -7.52
C THR A 107 -0.70 22.86 -6.37
N GLN A 108 -1.75 23.46 -5.85
CA GLN A 108 -1.69 24.44 -4.77
C GLN A 108 -1.67 23.72 -3.40
N VAL A 109 -0.49 23.72 -2.76
CA VAL A 109 -0.28 23.10 -1.45
C VAL A 109 -0.41 24.16 -0.36
N ASP A 110 -1.61 24.35 0.15
CA ASP A 110 -1.97 25.41 1.10
C ASP A 110 -2.76 24.89 2.32
N ASP A 111 -2.83 23.57 2.49
CA ASP A 111 -3.67 22.86 3.49
C ASP A 111 -5.19 23.10 3.34
N ARG A 112 -5.63 23.77 2.24
CA ARG A 112 -7.04 23.98 1.87
C ARG A 112 -7.41 23.14 0.66
N ILE A 113 -6.66 23.25 -0.44
CA ILE A 113 -6.86 22.47 -1.66
C ILE A 113 -6.07 21.16 -1.56
N ILE A 114 -4.77 21.26 -1.24
CA ILE A 114 -3.91 20.09 -1.03
C ILE A 114 -3.25 20.20 0.33
N SER A 115 -3.39 19.14 1.13
CA SER A 115 -2.68 19.06 2.41
C SER A 115 -1.20 18.75 2.19
N LYS A 116 -0.33 19.46 2.91
CA LYS A 116 1.12 19.19 2.96
C LYS A 116 1.46 17.75 3.41
N ARG A 117 0.58 17.14 4.20
CA ARG A 117 0.74 15.76 4.69
C ARG A 117 0.31 14.70 3.67
N SER A 118 -0.45 15.05 2.66
CA SER A 118 -0.87 14.13 1.61
C SER A 118 0.30 13.76 0.72
N LEU A 119 0.22 12.60 0.05
CA LEU A 119 1.30 12.12 -0.81
C LEU A 119 1.55 13.07 -1.99
N ASN A 120 0.50 13.62 -2.60
CA ASN A 120 0.62 14.62 -3.66
C ASN A 120 1.21 15.94 -3.14
N GLY A 121 0.84 16.41 -1.94
CA GLY A 121 1.46 17.57 -1.33
C GLY A 121 2.96 17.39 -1.12
N GLN A 122 3.37 16.25 -0.57
CA GLN A 122 4.79 15.91 -0.41
C GLN A 122 5.53 15.80 -1.76
N TYR A 123 4.87 15.22 -2.79
CA TYR A 123 5.43 15.16 -4.13
C TYR A 123 5.69 16.56 -4.70
N ILE A 124 4.71 17.45 -4.59
CA ILE A 124 4.84 18.83 -5.07
C ILE A 124 5.97 19.55 -4.34
N GLU A 125 6.00 19.52 -3.01
CA GLU A 125 7.03 20.21 -2.23
C GLU A 125 8.44 19.65 -2.46
N LYS A 126 8.59 18.32 -2.61
CA LYS A 126 9.91 17.67 -2.76
C LYS A 126 10.44 17.73 -4.20
N ILE A 127 9.58 17.54 -5.21
CA ILE A 127 9.98 17.31 -6.60
C ILE A 127 9.70 18.54 -7.48
N PHE A 128 8.56 19.20 -7.26
CA PHE A 128 8.13 20.36 -8.05
C PHE A 128 7.81 21.58 -7.19
N PRO A 129 8.78 22.12 -6.44
CA PRO A 129 8.55 23.33 -5.63
C PRO A 129 8.11 24.52 -6.49
N ASN A 130 8.48 24.53 -7.78
CA ASN A 130 7.91 25.44 -8.76
C ASN A 130 6.66 24.83 -9.40
N THR A 131 5.49 25.12 -8.84
CA THR A 131 4.19 24.62 -9.31
C THR A 131 3.82 25.09 -10.71
N ILE A 132 4.38 26.20 -11.20
CA ILE A 132 4.15 26.71 -12.56
C ILE A 132 4.63 25.67 -13.59
N LYS A 133 5.83 25.12 -13.38
CA LYS A 133 6.40 24.10 -14.26
C LYS A 133 5.53 22.82 -14.24
N LEU A 134 5.06 22.39 -13.07
CA LEU A 134 4.19 21.21 -12.97
C LEU A 134 2.86 21.46 -13.71
N ASN A 135 2.24 22.61 -13.54
CA ASN A 135 1.03 22.98 -14.25
C ASN A 135 1.22 23.00 -15.77
N GLN A 136 2.34 23.51 -16.24
CA GLN A 136 2.68 23.46 -17.69
C GLN A 136 2.77 22.02 -18.18
N LEU A 137 3.50 21.14 -17.47
CA LEU A 137 3.60 19.73 -17.84
C LEU A 137 2.24 19.03 -17.87
N ILE A 138 1.34 19.33 -16.95
CA ILE A 138 -0.02 18.81 -16.93
C ILE A 138 -0.81 19.32 -18.15
N GLN A 139 -0.77 20.63 -18.44
CA GLN A 139 -1.52 21.25 -19.54
C GLN A 139 -1.00 20.85 -20.93
N GLU A 140 0.31 20.67 -21.08
CA GLU A 140 0.94 20.32 -22.35
C GLU A 140 0.96 18.80 -22.61
N ASN A 141 0.64 17.99 -21.61
CA ASN A 141 0.65 16.52 -21.76
C ASN A 141 -0.44 16.07 -22.74
N LYS A 142 -0.03 15.53 -23.89
CA LYS A 142 -0.95 15.14 -24.95
C LYS A 142 -1.81 13.94 -24.60
N ASP A 143 -1.25 12.97 -23.86
CA ASP A 143 -1.96 11.74 -23.46
C ASP A 143 -3.02 12.01 -22.39
N LEU A 144 -2.75 12.96 -21.50
CA LEU A 144 -3.73 13.37 -20.49
C LEU A 144 -4.86 14.20 -21.11
N ASN A 145 -4.53 15.11 -22.02
CA ASN A 145 -5.47 16.11 -22.57
C ASN A 145 -6.25 15.68 -23.81
N ILE A 146 -6.39 14.37 -24.01
CA ILE A 146 -7.30 13.82 -25.03
C ILE A 146 -8.77 14.02 -24.62
N ASP A 147 -9.66 14.16 -25.59
CA ASP A 147 -11.09 14.39 -25.36
C ASP A 147 -11.76 13.31 -24.50
N GLU A 148 -11.25 12.07 -24.56
CA GLU A 148 -11.76 10.95 -23.75
C GLU A 148 -11.49 11.11 -22.26
N ASN A 149 -10.42 11.79 -21.87
CA ASN A 149 -9.99 12.01 -20.49
C ASN A 149 -10.58 13.31 -19.91
N VAL A 150 -10.86 14.31 -20.73
CA VAL A 150 -11.33 15.62 -20.29
C VAL A 150 -12.84 15.62 -20.17
N LEU A 151 -13.38 15.77 -18.96
CA LEU A 151 -14.82 15.84 -18.72
C LEU A 151 -15.38 17.25 -18.90
N LYS A 152 -14.71 18.26 -18.34
CA LYS A 152 -15.11 19.68 -18.40
C LYS A 152 -13.89 20.60 -18.41
N LYS A 153 -14.05 21.76 -19.05
CA LYS A 153 -13.04 22.83 -19.07
C LYS A 153 -13.64 24.13 -18.57
N GLY A 154 -12.80 25.00 -18.01
CA GLY A 154 -13.22 26.34 -17.58
C GLY A 154 -14.18 26.35 -16.39
N ILE A 155 -14.07 25.38 -15.48
CA ILE A 155 -14.90 25.32 -14.29
C ILE A 155 -14.54 26.47 -13.35
N ASN A 156 -15.56 27.21 -12.89
CA ASN A 156 -15.36 28.30 -11.93
C ASN A 156 -15.15 27.74 -10.53
N ARG A 157 -13.87 27.52 -10.16
CA ARG A 157 -13.44 27.03 -8.85
C ARG A 157 -12.05 27.56 -8.50
N GLU A 158 -11.68 27.45 -7.25
CA GLU A 158 -10.31 27.68 -6.77
C GLU A 158 -9.42 26.49 -7.18
N GLY A 159 -8.23 26.74 -7.74
CA GLY A 159 -7.31 25.71 -8.27
C GLY A 159 -7.42 25.53 -9.78
N ASN A 160 -7.09 24.34 -10.28
CA ASN A 160 -7.14 24.05 -11.71
C ASN A 160 -8.59 23.92 -12.20
N THR A 161 -8.84 24.37 -13.44
CA THR A 161 -10.18 24.52 -14.01
C THR A 161 -10.58 23.44 -15.01
N VAL A 162 -9.73 22.47 -15.25
CA VAL A 162 -9.99 21.33 -16.13
C VAL A 162 -10.26 20.10 -15.29
N GLN A 163 -11.41 19.48 -15.48
CA GLN A 163 -11.81 18.24 -14.80
C GLN A 163 -11.50 17.04 -15.68
N TYR A 164 -10.81 16.07 -15.12
CA TYR A 164 -10.43 14.84 -15.79
C TYR A 164 -11.23 13.64 -15.24
N LYS A 165 -11.36 12.62 -16.06
CA LYS A 165 -11.92 11.32 -15.68
C LYS A 165 -11.06 10.64 -14.64
N LEU A 166 -11.66 9.99 -13.65
CA LEU A 166 -10.93 9.21 -12.67
C LEU A 166 -10.15 8.07 -13.36
N GLY A 167 -8.89 7.88 -12.94
CA GLY A 167 -7.96 6.95 -13.56
C GLY A 167 -7.12 7.54 -14.68
N SER A 168 -7.49 8.73 -15.23
CA SER A 168 -6.59 9.45 -16.14
C SER A 168 -5.25 9.69 -15.48
N SER A 169 -4.17 9.42 -16.22
CA SER A 169 -2.83 9.45 -15.66
C SER A 169 -1.85 10.11 -16.63
N LEU A 170 -0.83 10.74 -16.08
CA LEU A 170 0.31 11.21 -16.86
C LEU A 170 1.62 10.78 -16.21
N ARG A 171 2.60 10.42 -17.02
CA ARG A 171 3.94 10.09 -16.55
C ARG A 171 4.84 11.31 -16.64
N ILE A 172 5.50 11.62 -15.53
CA ILE A 172 6.56 12.63 -15.45
C ILE A 172 7.79 11.94 -14.85
N GLU A 173 8.80 11.70 -15.65
CA GLU A 173 10.01 10.96 -15.26
C GLU A 173 9.67 9.59 -14.64
N ASP A 174 10.01 9.38 -13.36
CA ASP A 174 9.73 8.16 -12.61
C ASP A 174 8.41 8.22 -11.82
N PHE A 175 7.58 9.21 -12.08
CA PHE A 175 6.30 9.37 -11.40
C PHE A 175 5.12 9.23 -12.36
N VAL A 176 4.07 8.56 -11.88
CA VAL A 176 2.78 8.49 -12.56
C VAL A 176 1.76 9.21 -11.69
N LEU A 177 1.33 10.39 -12.12
CA LEU A 177 0.29 11.14 -11.47
C LEU A 177 -1.07 10.64 -11.96
N THR A 178 -2.01 10.35 -11.08
CA THR A 178 -3.31 9.80 -11.45
C THR A 178 -4.46 10.53 -10.78
N ALA A 179 -5.53 10.82 -11.52
CA ALA A 179 -6.77 11.38 -11.00
C ALA A 179 -7.51 10.33 -10.17
N PHE A 180 -7.43 10.42 -8.85
CA PHE A 180 -7.97 9.42 -7.92
C PHE A 180 -9.27 9.86 -7.24
N THR A 181 -9.34 11.11 -6.76
CA THR A 181 -10.48 11.58 -5.97
C THR A 181 -11.24 12.69 -6.64
N LYS A 182 -12.56 12.72 -6.43
CA LYS A 182 -13.39 13.88 -6.76
C LYS A 182 -13.36 14.89 -5.64
N PHE A 183 -13.49 16.16 -6.00
CA PHE A 183 -13.69 17.25 -5.06
C PHE A 183 -15.07 17.83 -5.21
N ASN A 184 -15.77 18.00 -4.10
CA ASN A 184 -17.03 18.76 -4.08
C ASN A 184 -16.76 20.29 -4.09
N ASP A 185 -17.82 21.08 -4.10
CA ASP A 185 -17.76 22.55 -4.12
C ASP A 185 -17.01 23.16 -2.90
N LYS A 186 -16.82 22.39 -1.85
CA LYS A 186 -16.07 22.76 -0.64
C LYS A 186 -14.63 22.24 -0.64
N ASN A 187 -14.12 21.77 -1.78
CA ASN A 187 -12.81 21.11 -1.92
C ASN A 187 -12.60 19.90 -0.98
N MET A 188 -13.68 19.21 -0.60
CA MET A 188 -13.56 17.98 0.17
C MET A 188 -13.51 16.78 -0.77
N ALA A 189 -12.52 15.92 -0.56
CA ALA A 189 -12.35 14.68 -1.31
C ALA A 189 -13.51 13.72 -1.01
N HIS A 190 -14.07 13.11 -2.04
CA HIS A 190 -15.06 12.05 -1.91
C HIS A 190 -14.91 11.05 -3.06
N LEU A 191 -15.27 9.81 -2.78
CA LEU A 191 -15.26 8.74 -3.77
C LEU A 191 -16.26 7.66 -3.35
N SER A 192 -17.25 7.38 -4.20
CA SER A 192 -18.15 6.26 -3.99
C SER A 192 -17.47 4.93 -4.36
N MET A 193 -17.98 3.80 -3.87
CA MET A 193 -17.45 2.48 -4.22
C MET A 193 -17.50 2.23 -5.74
N TYR A 194 -18.56 2.65 -6.41
CA TYR A 194 -18.68 2.53 -7.87
C TYR A 194 -17.55 3.31 -8.59
N GLU A 195 -17.30 4.55 -8.17
CA GLU A 195 -16.24 5.38 -8.73
C GLU A 195 -14.86 4.81 -8.45
N TYR A 196 -14.65 4.23 -7.26
CA TYR A 196 -13.41 3.56 -6.91
C TYR A 196 -13.13 2.34 -7.81
N LEU A 197 -14.14 1.51 -8.07
CA LEU A 197 -13.99 0.36 -8.98
C LEU A 197 -13.70 0.81 -10.41
N ASN A 198 -14.39 1.83 -10.90
CA ASN A 198 -14.12 2.41 -12.22
C ASN A 198 -12.71 3.01 -12.28
N PHE A 199 -12.29 3.75 -11.24
CA PHE A 199 -10.93 4.25 -11.13
C PHE A 199 -9.91 3.11 -11.28
N LEU A 200 -10.07 2.00 -10.55
CA LEU A 200 -9.13 0.88 -10.62
C LEU A 200 -9.03 0.30 -12.04
N LEU A 201 -10.14 0.14 -12.74
CA LEU A 201 -10.14 -0.37 -14.12
C LEU A 201 -9.34 0.55 -15.07
N TYR A 202 -9.61 1.86 -15.05
CA TYR A 202 -8.89 2.82 -15.89
C TYR A 202 -7.44 2.97 -15.48
N PHE A 203 -7.17 3.06 -14.18
CA PHE A 203 -5.83 3.17 -13.63
C PHE A 203 -4.93 2.01 -14.06
N TRP A 204 -5.38 0.77 -13.90
CA TRP A 204 -4.58 -0.39 -14.28
C TRP A 204 -4.37 -0.50 -15.79
N ASN A 205 -5.32 -0.07 -16.62
CA ASN A 205 -5.12 0.05 -18.05
C ASN A 205 -4.02 1.06 -18.38
N GLU A 206 -4.03 2.23 -17.73
CA GLU A 206 -2.99 3.24 -17.92
C GLU A 206 -1.62 2.75 -17.43
N ILE A 207 -1.56 2.12 -16.27
CA ILE A 207 -0.29 1.54 -15.76
C ILE A 207 0.25 0.51 -16.76
N ASN A 208 -0.60 -0.37 -17.29
CA ASN A 208 -0.18 -1.36 -18.28
C ASN A 208 0.39 -0.71 -19.56
N ARG A 209 -0.13 0.45 -19.93
CA ARG A 209 0.37 1.22 -21.09
C ARG A 209 1.72 1.88 -20.84
N VAL A 210 1.95 2.42 -19.61
CA VAL A 210 3.10 3.31 -19.34
C VAL A 210 4.25 2.66 -18.58
N HIS A 211 4.07 1.46 -17.98
CA HIS A 211 5.09 0.88 -17.09
C HIS A 211 6.35 0.38 -17.84
N ALA A 212 6.24 0.01 -19.12
CA ALA A 212 7.37 -0.43 -19.94
C ALA A 212 8.29 -1.45 -19.24
N SER A 213 7.70 -2.47 -18.61
CA SER A 213 8.40 -3.50 -17.80
C SER A 213 9.17 -2.97 -16.58
N THR A 214 8.94 -1.73 -16.19
CA THR A 214 9.51 -1.15 -14.96
C THR A 214 8.62 -1.51 -13.76
N PRO A 215 9.19 -1.87 -12.60
CA PRO A 215 8.41 -2.06 -11.37
C PRO A 215 7.59 -0.83 -11.04
N VAL A 216 6.34 -1.02 -10.63
CA VAL A 216 5.42 0.07 -10.30
C VAL A 216 5.10 0.02 -8.80
N TYR A 217 5.34 1.12 -8.11
CA TYR A 217 5.03 1.29 -6.69
C TYR A 217 3.74 2.08 -6.55
N VAL A 218 2.74 1.44 -5.97
CA VAL A 218 1.41 1.99 -5.81
C VAL A 218 1.13 2.18 -4.33
N PRO A 219 0.76 3.39 -3.88
CA PRO A 219 0.34 3.60 -2.49
C PRO A 219 -0.99 2.88 -2.21
N VAL A 220 -1.29 2.66 -0.93
CA VAL A 220 -2.63 2.22 -0.56
C VAL A 220 -3.60 3.37 -0.87
N PHE A 221 -4.54 3.11 -1.77
CA PHE A 221 -5.62 4.04 -2.08
C PHE A 221 -6.71 3.96 -1.02
N GLY A 222 -7.00 5.08 -0.31
CA GLY A 222 -8.03 5.14 0.72
C GLY A 222 -8.04 6.48 1.46
#